data_1abedf2dbf37394a7a07c6db38db9818
#
_entry.id   1abedf2dbf37394a7a07c6db38db9818
#
_cell.length_a   1.000
_cell.length_b   1.000
_cell.length_c   1.000
_cell.angle_alpha   90.00
_cell.angle_beta   90.00
_cell.angle_gamma   90.00
#
_symmetry.space_group_name_H-M   'P 1'
#
loop_
_entity.id
_entity.type
_entity.pdbx_description
1 polymer ?
#
loop_
_entity_poly.entity_id
_entity_poly.type
_entity_poly.pdbx_seq_one_letter_code
_entity_poly.pdbx_strand_id
1 'polypeptide(L)'
;MPQMRLGLLGQGLLGDAKGQATVEGAFVIPVLFLAFLLLIQPGILLYDRIVMEAAAADACRMLMTRAADGDVDAESYEEAVRRHLGAIPQQENFHCHEAGCSWRIELSGDEHSEQVSVRIATRVQLLPLLGGGAALLGIADESGCMELAVSRSASVYDDWVASSVLGIDPSAWVRSD
;
A
#
# COMPACT_ATOMS: atom_id res chain seq x y z
N MET A 1 -51.47 60.83 -27.97
CA MET A 1 -50.07 60.62 -27.51
C MET A 1 -49.99 59.22 -26.92
N PRO A 2 -49.33 58.22 -27.57
CA PRO A 2 -49.21 56.87 -27.04
C PRO A 2 -47.98 56.76 -26.16
N GLN A 3 -48.18 56.38 -24.90
CA GLN A 3 -47.12 55.96 -23.99
C GLN A 3 -46.58 54.58 -24.46
N MET A 4 -45.37 54.61 -24.91
CA MET A 4 -44.62 53.43 -25.39
C MET A 4 -44.23 52.53 -24.22
N ARG A 5 -44.77 51.34 -24.19
CA ARG A 5 -44.37 50.27 -23.21
C ARG A 5 -42.95 49.80 -23.54
N LEU A 6 -41.97 50.32 -22.83
CA LEU A 6 -40.58 49.85 -22.84
C LEU A 6 -40.30 49.09 -21.55
N GLY A 7 -40.82 47.92 -21.43
CA GLY A 7 -40.69 47.18 -20.14
C GLY A 7 -40.73 45.67 -20.23
N LEU A 8 -40.55 45.04 -21.39
CA LEU A 8 -40.72 43.58 -21.51
C LEU A 8 -39.53 42.82 -22.12
N LEU A 9 -38.40 43.47 -22.33
CA LEU A 9 -37.23 42.80 -22.95
C LEU A 9 -36.11 42.44 -21.94
N GLY A 10 -36.28 42.73 -20.65
CA GLY A 10 -35.22 42.51 -19.65
C GLY A 10 -35.32 41.23 -18.81
N GLN A 11 -36.43 40.47 -18.88
CA GLN A 11 -36.62 39.32 -18.00
C GLN A 11 -36.28 37.97 -18.62
N GLY A 12 -36.01 37.87 -19.92
CA GLY A 12 -35.68 36.64 -20.61
C GLY A 12 -34.21 36.19 -20.41
N LEU A 13 -33.31 37.13 -20.19
CA LEU A 13 -31.84 36.81 -20.13
C LEU A 13 -31.35 36.28 -18.79
N LEU A 14 -32.08 36.50 -17.69
CA LEU A 14 -31.69 35.99 -16.37
C LEU A 14 -32.20 34.57 -16.11
N GLY A 15 -33.16 34.08 -16.89
CA GLY A 15 -33.67 32.71 -16.82
C GLY A 15 -32.71 31.68 -17.46
N ASP A 16 -32.03 32.08 -18.54
CA ASP A 16 -31.12 31.18 -19.28
C ASP A 16 -29.85 30.85 -18.50
N ALA A 17 -29.31 31.81 -17.74
CA ALA A 17 -28.10 31.59 -16.93
C ALA A 17 -28.29 30.51 -15.83
N LYS A 18 -29.48 30.41 -15.24
CA LYS A 18 -29.80 29.35 -14.25
C LYS A 18 -29.95 27.98 -14.89
N GLY A 19 -30.52 27.92 -16.10
CA GLY A 19 -30.62 26.67 -16.87
C GLY A 19 -29.27 26.16 -17.33
N GLN A 20 -28.38 27.06 -17.77
CA GLN A 20 -27.03 26.72 -18.23
C GLN A 20 -26.17 26.10 -17.09
N ALA A 21 -26.17 26.71 -15.90
CA ALA A 21 -25.43 26.20 -14.76
C ALA A 21 -25.88 24.76 -14.34
N THR A 22 -27.19 24.46 -14.48
CA THR A 22 -27.73 23.13 -14.21
C THR A 22 -27.23 22.10 -15.23
N VAL A 23 -27.20 22.49 -16.52
CA VAL A 23 -26.68 21.61 -17.58
C VAL A 23 -25.19 21.39 -17.44
N GLU A 24 -24.41 22.43 -17.15
CA GLU A 24 -22.97 22.30 -16.86
C GLU A 24 -22.69 21.38 -15.66
N GLY A 25 -23.46 21.55 -14.57
CA GLY A 25 -23.36 20.66 -13.39
C GLY A 25 -23.72 19.20 -13.72
N ALA A 26 -24.69 18.97 -14.58
CA ALA A 26 -25.08 17.62 -15.00
C ALA A 26 -23.99 16.89 -15.77
N PHE A 27 -23.09 17.59 -16.46
CA PHE A 27 -21.91 17.00 -17.09
C PHE A 27 -20.70 16.90 -16.16
N VAL A 28 -20.47 17.92 -15.33
CA VAL A 28 -19.29 17.97 -14.44
C VAL A 28 -19.38 16.91 -13.34
N ILE A 29 -20.56 16.69 -12.74
CA ILE A 29 -20.73 15.76 -11.64
C ILE A 29 -20.37 14.31 -12.04
N PRO A 30 -20.85 13.73 -13.15
CA PRO A 30 -20.46 12.39 -13.56
C PRO A 30 -18.96 12.26 -13.86
N VAL A 31 -18.36 13.28 -14.48
CA VAL A 31 -16.93 13.30 -14.79
C VAL A 31 -16.10 13.33 -13.50
N LEU A 32 -16.52 14.13 -12.52
CA LEU A 32 -15.88 14.20 -11.21
C LEU A 32 -15.96 12.86 -10.49
N PHE A 33 -17.13 12.20 -10.47
CA PHE A 33 -17.30 10.88 -9.90
C PHE A 33 -16.40 9.84 -10.58
N LEU A 34 -16.32 9.85 -11.91
CA LEU A 34 -15.42 8.99 -12.66
C LEU A 34 -13.95 9.22 -12.26
N ALA A 35 -13.54 10.48 -12.14
CA ALA A 35 -12.19 10.83 -11.69
C ALA A 35 -11.90 10.30 -10.27
N PHE A 36 -12.83 10.43 -9.34
CA PHE A 36 -12.70 9.84 -8.00
C PHE A 36 -12.57 8.32 -8.02
N LEU A 37 -13.39 7.62 -8.81
CA LEU A 37 -13.30 6.17 -8.95
C LEU A 37 -11.94 5.73 -9.51
N LEU A 38 -11.38 6.49 -10.45
CA LEU A 38 -10.03 6.24 -10.99
C LEU A 38 -8.92 6.47 -9.96
N LEU A 39 -9.13 7.37 -8.99
CA LEU A 39 -8.16 7.66 -7.92
C LEU A 39 -8.21 6.66 -6.77
N ILE A 40 -9.32 5.96 -6.55
CA ILE A 40 -9.46 4.99 -5.45
C ILE A 40 -8.45 3.86 -5.60
N GLN A 41 -8.29 3.28 -6.79
CA GLN A 41 -7.40 2.14 -7.01
C GLN A 41 -5.93 2.45 -6.68
N PRO A 42 -5.31 3.52 -7.23
CA PRO A 42 -3.95 3.84 -6.83
C PRO A 42 -3.83 4.18 -5.34
N GLY A 43 -4.89 4.72 -4.72
CA GLY A 43 -4.93 4.94 -3.27
C GLY A 43 -4.85 3.63 -2.48
N ILE A 44 -5.60 2.61 -2.89
CA ILE A 44 -5.55 1.26 -2.30
C ILE A 44 -4.15 0.67 -2.45
N LEU A 45 -3.58 0.67 -3.67
CA LEU A 45 -2.26 0.12 -3.94
C LEU A 45 -1.15 0.82 -3.15
N LEU A 46 -1.24 2.13 -2.97
CA LEU A 46 -0.30 2.88 -2.15
C LEU A 46 -0.41 2.51 -0.68
N TYR A 47 -1.63 2.36 -0.16
CA TYR A 47 -1.86 1.93 1.21
C TYR A 47 -1.26 0.55 1.47
N ASP A 48 -1.57 -0.43 0.62
CA ASP A 48 -1.04 -1.79 0.73
C ASP A 48 0.49 -1.78 0.69
N ARG A 49 1.06 -1.03 -0.24
CA ARG A 49 2.51 -0.90 -0.36
C ARG A 49 3.15 -0.32 0.90
N ILE A 50 2.58 0.72 1.49
CA ILE A 50 3.10 1.33 2.73
C ILE A 50 3.08 0.32 3.88
N VAL A 51 1.99 -0.42 4.05
CA VAL A 51 1.88 -1.44 5.10
C VAL A 51 2.87 -2.59 4.85
N MET A 52 2.99 -3.07 3.61
CA MET A 52 3.94 -4.12 3.24
C MET A 52 5.40 -3.67 3.45
N GLU A 53 5.74 -2.42 3.09
CA GLU A 53 7.08 -1.88 3.32
C GLU A 53 7.42 -1.75 4.81
N ALA A 54 6.46 -1.34 5.63
CA ALA A 54 6.62 -1.29 7.08
C ALA A 54 6.82 -2.70 7.67
N ALA A 55 5.99 -3.67 7.26
CA ALA A 55 6.13 -5.06 7.68
C ALA A 55 7.48 -5.67 7.25
N ALA A 56 7.94 -5.40 6.03
CA ALA A 56 9.24 -5.86 5.55
C ALA A 56 10.41 -5.23 6.31
N ALA A 57 10.32 -3.95 6.67
CA ALA A 57 11.34 -3.28 7.47
C ALA A 57 11.44 -3.85 8.88
N ASP A 58 10.31 -4.13 9.52
CA ASP A 58 10.28 -4.74 10.84
C ASP A 58 10.77 -6.20 10.79
N ALA A 59 10.42 -6.94 9.74
CA ALA A 59 10.94 -8.30 9.51
C ALA A 59 12.47 -8.30 9.33
N CYS A 60 13.05 -7.34 8.59
CA CYS A 60 14.50 -7.22 8.49
C CYS A 60 15.14 -7.00 9.86
N ARG A 61 14.56 -6.16 10.72
CA ARG A 61 15.08 -5.96 12.08
C ARG A 61 15.04 -7.24 12.91
N MET A 62 13.94 -8.00 12.80
CA MET A 62 13.81 -9.28 13.49
C MET A 62 14.85 -10.29 13.00
N LEU A 63 15.10 -10.35 11.69
CA LEU A 63 16.11 -11.23 11.11
C LEU A 63 17.54 -10.89 11.53
N MET A 64 17.88 -9.58 11.59
CA MET A 64 19.20 -9.12 12.06
C MET A 64 19.51 -9.52 13.51
N THR A 65 18.48 -9.77 14.31
CA THR A 65 18.60 -10.19 15.71
C THR A 65 18.22 -11.65 15.94
N ARG A 66 18.00 -12.41 14.86
CA ARG A 66 17.69 -13.83 14.91
C ARG A 66 18.96 -14.61 15.18
N ALA A 67 19.04 -15.26 16.34
CA ALA A 67 20.13 -16.17 16.64
C ALA A 67 20.13 -17.36 15.67
N ALA A 68 21.28 -17.63 15.04
CA ALA A 68 21.43 -18.72 14.08
C ALA A 68 21.16 -20.09 14.70
N ASP A 69 21.49 -20.25 16.00
CA ASP A 69 21.27 -21.47 16.78
C ASP A 69 19.97 -21.43 17.62
N GLY A 70 19.11 -20.44 17.37
CA GLY A 70 17.89 -20.22 18.15
C GLY A 70 16.80 -21.24 17.82
N ASP A 71 16.12 -21.69 18.88
CA ASP A 71 14.98 -22.65 18.87
C ASP A 71 13.70 -22.02 18.26
N VAL A 72 13.81 -20.81 17.67
CA VAL A 72 12.67 -20.08 17.10
C VAL A 72 12.52 -20.41 15.62
N ASP A 73 11.48 -21.16 15.31
CA ASP A 73 11.16 -21.60 13.95
C ASP A 73 10.94 -20.40 12.99
N ALA A 74 11.38 -20.55 11.74
CA ALA A 74 11.14 -19.58 10.67
C ALA A 74 9.65 -19.23 10.53
N GLU A 75 8.76 -20.18 10.84
CA GLU A 75 7.32 -20.04 10.82
C GLU A 75 6.82 -18.96 11.81
N SER A 76 7.46 -18.82 12.98
CA SER A 76 7.09 -17.81 13.96
C SER A 76 7.39 -16.38 13.48
N TYR A 77 8.48 -16.21 12.70
CA TYR A 77 8.81 -14.93 12.06
C TYR A 77 7.83 -14.58 10.94
N GLU A 78 7.45 -15.56 10.12
CA GLU A 78 6.40 -15.37 9.12
C GLU A 78 5.06 -14.99 9.76
N GLU A 79 4.70 -15.63 10.87
CA GLU A 79 3.46 -15.31 11.59
C GLU A 79 3.49 -13.89 12.15
N ALA A 80 4.64 -13.41 12.64
CA ALA A 80 4.80 -12.04 13.08
C ALA A 80 4.60 -11.05 11.92
N VAL A 81 5.15 -11.35 10.74
CA VAL A 81 4.93 -10.56 9.52
C VAL A 81 3.46 -10.59 9.11
N ARG A 82 2.82 -11.77 9.09
CA ARG A 82 1.38 -11.91 8.77
C ARG A 82 0.50 -11.12 9.71
N ARG A 83 0.86 -11.03 10.99
CA ARG A 83 0.14 -10.22 11.98
C ARG A 83 0.21 -8.73 11.68
N HIS A 84 1.36 -8.23 11.21
CA HIS A 84 1.53 -6.87 10.73
C HIS A 84 0.69 -6.60 9.47
N LEU A 85 0.66 -7.55 8.53
CA LEU A 85 -0.13 -7.47 7.30
C LEU A 85 -1.65 -7.54 7.57
N GLY A 86 -2.06 -7.96 8.77
CA GLY A 86 -3.45 -7.91 9.23
C GLY A 86 -4.06 -6.50 9.28
N ALA A 87 -3.24 -5.43 9.16
CA ALA A 87 -3.73 -4.07 8.98
C ALA A 87 -4.36 -3.82 7.61
N ILE A 88 -4.06 -4.67 6.61
CA ILE A 88 -4.65 -4.60 5.26
C ILE A 88 -6.04 -5.25 5.30
N PRO A 89 -7.08 -4.54 4.82
CA PRO A 89 -8.43 -5.08 4.78
C PRO A 89 -8.53 -6.36 3.96
N GLN A 90 -9.30 -7.33 4.46
CA GLN A 90 -9.51 -8.61 3.78
C GLN A 90 -10.57 -8.50 2.68
N GLN A 91 -10.32 -7.68 1.69
CA GLN A 91 -11.14 -7.51 0.50
C GLN A 91 -10.27 -7.74 -0.74
N GLU A 92 -10.82 -8.35 -1.76
CA GLU A 92 -10.08 -8.73 -2.98
C GLU A 92 -9.39 -7.55 -3.68
N ASN A 93 -9.94 -6.34 -3.53
CA ASN A 93 -9.35 -5.11 -4.05
C ASN A 93 -8.06 -4.68 -3.32
N PHE A 94 -7.84 -5.17 -2.08
CA PHE A 94 -6.62 -4.97 -1.30
C PHE A 94 -5.75 -6.22 -1.38
N HIS A 95 -6.37 -7.41 -1.32
CA HIS A 95 -5.64 -8.63 -1.13
C HIS A 95 -6.52 -9.83 -1.53
N CYS A 96 -6.12 -10.58 -2.56
CA CYS A 96 -6.84 -11.75 -3.04
C CYS A 96 -6.72 -12.93 -2.08
N HIS A 97 -7.87 -13.57 -1.79
CA HIS A 97 -7.97 -14.72 -0.87
C HIS A 97 -8.11 -16.06 -1.60
N GLU A 98 -7.74 -16.16 -2.86
CA GLU A 98 -7.89 -17.42 -3.60
C GLU A 98 -7.11 -18.56 -2.95
N ALA A 99 -7.85 -19.66 -2.68
CA ALA A 99 -7.38 -21.01 -2.35
C ALA A 99 -5.90 -21.14 -1.93
N GLY A 100 -5.55 -20.59 -0.76
CA GLY A 100 -4.22 -20.78 -0.18
C GLY A 100 -3.16 -19.73 -0.53
N CYS A 101 -3.46 -18.73 -1.35
CA CYS A 101 -2.52 -17.67 -1.67
C CYS A 101 -2.94 -16.33 -1.06
N SER A 102 -2.73 -16.20 0.21
CA SER A 102 -2.94 -14.89 0.79
C SER A 102 -1.67 -14.04 0.68
N TRP A 103 -0.58 -14.48 1.25
CA TRP A 103 0.69 -13.76 1.30
C TRP A 103 1.83 -14.70 0.94
N ARG A 104 2.70 -14.27 0.03
CA ARG A 104 3.98 -14.92 -0.22
C ARG A 104 5.03 -14.13 0.54
N ILE A 105 5.57 -14.73 1.59
CA ILE A 105 6.60 -14.15 2.45
C ILE A 105 7.86 -14.97 2.27
N GLU A 106 8.94 -14.32 1.85
CA GLU A 106 10.26 -14.94 1.69
C GLU A 106 11.21 -14.21 2.64
N LEU A 107 11.75 -14.93 3.61
CA LEU A 107 12.69 -14.44 4.60
C LEU A 107 14.05 -15.08 4.33
N SER A 108 15.11 -14.30 4.28
CA SER A 108 16.47 -14.79 4.04
C SER A 108 17.48 -14.07 4.91
N GLY A 109 18.38 -14.85 5.51
CA GLY A 109 19.45 -14.36 6.36
C GLY A 109 19.13 -14.47 7.86
N ASP A 110 20.18 -14.26 8.66
CA ASP A 110 20.22 -14.30 10.11
C ASP A 110 21.27 -13.29 10.64
N GLU A 111 21.58 -13.34 11.95
CA GLU A 111 22.57 -12.47 12.59
C GLU A 111 23.99 -12.61 12.05
N HIS A 112 24.34 -13.77 11.43
CA HIS A 112 25.67 -14.04 10.87
C HIS A 112 25.75 -13.79 9.37
N SER A 113 24.65 -13.43 8.75
CA SER A 113 24.62 -13.12 7.31
C SER A 113 25.12 -11.69 7.06
N GLU A 114 25.86 -11.47 5.99
CA GLU A 114 26.28 -10.10 5.60
C GLU A 114 25.06 -9.20 5.32
N GLN A 115 23.97 -9.82 4.86
CA GLN A 115 22.75 -9.13 4.50
C GLN A 115 21.54 -10.01 4.77
N VAL A 116 20.52 -9.40 5.34
CA VAL A 116 19.19 -10.00 5.45
C VAL A 116 18.27 -9.42 4.37
N SER A 117 17.37 -10.23 3.85
CA SER A 117 16.38 -9.77 2.88
C SER A 117 15.01 -10.34 3.16
N VAL A 118 14.01 -9.52 2.91
CA VAL A 118 12.60 -9.86 3.07
C VAL A 118 11.86 -9.47 1.81
N ARG A 119 11.10 -10.39 1.24
CA ARG A 119 10.19 -10.15 0.13
C ARG A 119 8.78 -10.54 0.55
N ILE A 120 7.86 -9.61 0.37
CA ILE A 120 6.43 -9.81 0.61
C ILE A 120 5.71 -9.55 -0.71
N ALA A 121 4.89 -10.50 -1.15
CA ALA A 121 4.11 -10.37 -2.37
C ALA A 121 2.66 -10.83 -2.14
N THR A 122 1.74 -10.18 -2.81
CA THR A 122 0.32 -10.53 -2.84
C THR A 122 -0.27 -10.26 -4.21
N ARG A 123 -1.46 -10.77 -4.47
CA ARG A 123 -2.26 -10.45 -5.65
C ARG A 123 -3.40 -9.54 -5.26
N VAL A 124 -3.66 -8.53 -6.05
CA VAL A 124 -4.71 -7.52 -5.84
C VAL A 124 -5.63 -7.53 -7.04
N GLN A 125 -6.93 -7.63 -6.81
CA GLN A 125 -7.92 -7.51 -7.88
C GLN A 125 -8.15 -6.04 -8.20
N LEU A 126 -7.93 -5.68 -9.47
CA LEU A 126 -8.19 -4.32 -9.93
C LEU A 126 -9.69 -4.07 -10.09
N LEU A 127 -10.12 -2.84 -9.80
CA LEU A 127 -11.49 -2.42 -10.04
C LEU A 127 -11.85 -2.58 -11.54
N PRO A 128 -13.09 -2.97 -11.87
CA PRO A 128 -13.48 -3.32 -13.24
C PRO A 128 -13.17 -2.27 -14.30
N LEU A 129 -13.24 -0.98 -13.93
CA LEU A 129 -12.91 0.14 -14.83
C LEU A 129 -11.43 0.20 -15.21
N LEU A 130 -10.55 -0.21 -14.31
CA LEU A 130 -9.09 -0.18 -14.50
C LEU A 130 -8.55 -1.53 -14.95
N GLY A 131 -9.19 -2.63 -14.55
CA GLY A 131 -8.77 -3.99 -14.90
C GLY A 131 -8.71 -4.22 -16.41
N GLY A 132 -9.71 -3.74 -17.17
CA GLY A 132 -9.70 -3.83 -18.62
C GLY A 132 -8.57 -3.05 -19.28
N GLY A 133 -8.29 -1.82 -18.82
CA GLY A 133 -7.16 -1.02 -19.31
C GLY A 133 -5.81 -1.60 -18.91
N ALA A 134 -5.68 -2.09 -17.69
CA ALA A 134 -4.46 -2.71 -17.18
C ALA A 134 -4.12 -4.02 -17.90
N ALA A 135 -5.13 -4.82 -18.25
CA ALA A 135 -4.94 -6.05 -19.04
C ALA A 135 -4.42 -5.73 -20.44
N LEU A 136 -4.95 -4.68 -21.08
CA LEU A 136 -4.46 -4.23 -22.40
C LEU A 136 -3.01 -3.74 -22.36
N LEU A 137 -2.56 -3.22 -21.23
CA LEU A 137 -1.18 -2.76 -21.01
C LEU A 137 -0.26 -3.88 -20.49
N GLY A 138 -0.76 -5.09 -20.28
CA GLY A 138 -0.01 -6.21 -19.72
C GLY A 138 0.38 -6.06 -18.25
N ILE A 139 -0.32 -5.17 -17.51
CA ILE A 139 -0.09 -4.91 -16.08
C ILE A 139 -0.91 -5.88 -15.21
N ALA A 140 -2.07 -6.30 -15.69
CA ALA A 140 -2.94 -7.28 -15.04
C ALA A 140 -2.96 -8.59 -15.84
N ASP A 141 -3.22 -9.68 -15.13
CA ASP A 141 -3.45 -11.00 -15.76
C ASP A 141 -4.87 -11.10 -16.37
N GLU A 142 -5.17 -12.25 -16.99
CA GLU A 142 -6.49 -12.51 -17.61
C GLU A 142 -7.65 -12.47 -16.60
N SER A 143 -7.38 -12.67 -15.31
CA SER A 143 -8.36 -12.57 -14.22
C SER A 143 -8.56 -11.14 -13.70
N GLY A 144 -7.81 -10.16 -14.23
CA GLY A 144 -7.84 -8.76 -13.79
C GLY A 144 -7.09 -8.53 -12.47
N CYS A 145 -6.23 -9.47 -12.06
CA CYS A 145 -5.38 -9.35 -10.89
C CYS A 145 -3.99 -8.84 -11.27
N MET A 146 -3.38 -8.12 -10.35
CA MET A 146 -2.02 -7.62 -10.44
C MET A 146 -1.20 -8.12 -9.25
N GLU A 147 0.04 -8.53 -9.47
CA GLU A 147 0.97 -8.83 -8.39
C GLU A 147 1.53 -7.53 -7.80
N LEU A 148 1.39 -7.36 -6.50
CA LEU A 148 2.03 -6.31 -5.71
C LEU A 148 3.11 -6.95 -4.87
N ALA A 149 4.36 -6.55 -5.07
CA ALA A 149 5.50 -7.07 -4.34
C ALA A 149 6.37 -5.95 -3.78
N VAL A 150 6.88 -6.17 -2.56
CA VAL A 150 7.84 -5.30 -1.87
C VAL A 150 9.01 -6.16 -1.44
N SER A 151 10.22 -5.66 -1.63
CA SER A 151 11.44 -6.29 -1.13
C SER A 151 12.26 -5.27 -0.34
N ARG A 152 12.78 -5.69 0.79
CA ARG A 152 13.69 -4.92 1.65
C ARG A 152 14.92 -5.77 1.94
N SER A 153 16.07 -5.12 1.99
CA SER A 153 17.30 -5.73 2.46
C SER A 153 18.01 -4.76 3.42
N ALA A 154 18.71 -5.35 4.38
CA ALA A 154 19.50 -4.61 5.36
C ALA A 154 20.82 -5.34 5.59
N SER A 155 21.91 -4.58 5.71
CA SER A 155 23.21 -5.13 6.07
C SER A 155 23.26 -5.38 7.56
N VAL A 156 23.78 -6.53 7.94
CA VAL A 156 24.06 -6.88 9.34
C VAL A 156 25.46 -6.38 9.67
N TYR A 157 25.60 -5.68 10.76
CA TYR A 157 26.88 -5.14 11.24
C TYR A 157 27.23 -5.81 12.56
N ASP A 158 28.01 -6.87 12.51
CA ASP A 158 28.47 -7.59 13.71
C ASP A 158 29.47 -6.76 14.53
N ASP A 159 30.25 -5.90 13.86
CA ASP A 159 31.42 -5.23 14.45
C ASP A 159 31.06 -4.19 15.52
N TRP A 160 29.91 -3.54 15.45
CA TRP A 160 29.60 -2.46 16.39
C TRP A 160 29.24 -2.97 17.80
N VAL A 161 28.74 -4.21 17.90
CA VAL A 161 28.47 -4.88 19.17
C VAL A 161 29.74 -5.57 19.68
N ALA A 162 30.48 -6.25 18.80
CA ALA A 162 31.72 -6.94 19.13
C ALA A 162 32.88 -6.00 19.49
N SER A 163 32.93 -4.80 18.92
CA SER A 163 33.96 -3.78 19.18
C SER A 163 33.72 -2.97 20.46
N SER A 164 32.56 -3.07 21.07
CA SER A 164 32.27 -2.39 22.34
C SER A 164 33.04 -3.06 23.49
N VAL A 165 33.77 -2.28 24.27
CA VAL A 165 34.52 -2.77 25.45
C VAL A 165 33.61 -3.40 26.49
N LEU A 166 32.34 -2.98 26.53
CA LEU A 166 31.29 -3.52 27.41
C LEU A 166 30.55 -4.70 26.76
N GLY A 167 30.69 -4.88 25.43
CA GLY A 167 30.18 -6.00 24.66
C GLY A 167 28.73 -6.37 24.93
N ILE A 168 28.45 -7.63 24.71
CA ILE A 168 27.12 -8.25 24.92
C ILE A 168 26.99 -8.75 26.38
N ASP A 169 28.06 -8.66 27.20
CA ASP A 169 28.02 -9.17 28.59
C ASP A 169 27.34 -8.16 29.54
N PRO A 170 26.06 -8.39 29.94
CA PRO A 170 25.35 -7.53 30.87
C PRO A 170 26.04 -7.42 32.23
N SER A 171 26.85 -8.40 32.62
CA SER A 171 27.60 -8.39 33.86
C SER A 171 28.75 -7.37 33.86
N ALA A 172 29.26 -7.04 32.68
CA ALA A 172 30.27 -5.99 32.51
C ALA A 172 29.70 -4.59 32.69
N TRP A 173 28.42 -4.38 32.41
CA TRP A 173 27.74 -3.07 32.57
C TRP A 173 27.55 -2.68 34.05
N VAL A 174 27.41 -3.67 34.92
CA VAL A 174 27.20 -3.45 36.37
C VAL A 174 28.52 -3.18 37.10
N ARG A 175 29.66 -3.50 36.50
CA ARG A 175 31.01 -3.37 37.10
C ARG A 175 31.77 -2.10 36.74
N SER A 176 31.13 -1.17 36.06
CA SER A 176 31.75 0.08 35.58
C SER A 176 31.63 1.26 36.56
N ASP A 177 31.61 1.00 37.89
CA ASP A 177 31.72 2.03 38.93
C ASP A 177 33.18 2.27 39.36
#